data_f8e94e68de7cc5def20b5f637cea961a
#
_entry.id   f8e94e68de7cc5def20b5f637cea961a
#
_cell.length_a   1.000
_cell.length_b   1.000
_cell.length_c   1.000
_cell.angle_alpha   90.00
_cell.angle_beta   90.00
_cell.angle_gamma   90.00
#
_symmetry.space_group_name_H-M   'P 1'
#
loop_
_entity.id
_entity.type
_entity.pdbx_description
1 polymer ?
#
loop_
_entity_poly.entity_id
_entity_poly.type
_entity_poly.pdbx_seq_one_letter_code
_entity_poly.pdbx_strand_id
1 'polypeptide(L)'
;MAILKPDSDDETPNFFLEKDDDNKKNLDFHEESEVINSSEPLTDSTIKKNPKKTRYLHMPSVALGAGIAISCLVLGIFLANFIGEDNSHLLAEIPTITNVEKQLNVNGPDVLVKNGSPILGSVDAPITLIEFGDYQCTYCKRHFDQTHNLIMKNYVETNKVKILFKDLIATPGKDSIHAAHATHCAKDQGMFWKYHYMLYNNWEGENTGWITTDNLNKFAQKIDMNMNEFSKCMSDNKWMELITASKNDANTLGITGTPSFFLIGPENELEKIHGAQPYDVFKEIFDSHLKK
;
A
#
# COMPACT_ATOMS: atom_id res chain seq x y z
N MET A 1 53.49 -10.92 -16.95
CA MET A 1 52.63 -10.60 -15.80
C MET A 1 51.96 -9.24 -16.15
N ALA A 2 50.83 -9.34 -16.82
CA ALA A 2 50.10 -8.16 -17.28
C ALA A 2 48.94 -7.92 -16.31
N ILE A 3 48.93 -6.74 -15.66
CA ILE A 3 47.91 -6.32 -14.72
C ILE A 3 46.77 -5.72 -15.57
N LEU A 4 45.66 -6.40 -15.62
CA LEU A 4 44.41 -5.86 -16.19
C LEU A 4 43.85 -4.81 -15.22
N LYS A 5 43.67 -3.59 -15.71
CA LYS A 5 42.90 -2.54 -15.03
C LYS A 5 41.42 -2.91 -15.09
N PRO A 6 40.63 -2.64 -14.05
CA PRO A 6 39.19 -2.76 -14.14
C PRO A 6 38.63 -1.60 -14.99
N ASP A 7 37.80 -1.94 -15.98
CA ASP A 7 37.02 -0.99 -16.75
C ASP A 7 35.97 -0.35 -15.85
N SER A 8 36.08 0.97 -15.73
CA SER A 8 35.16 1.84 -15.03
C SER A 8 34.11 2.39 -16.00
N ASP A 9 33.11 1.59 -16.34
CA ASP A 9 31.92 2.07 -17.05
C ASP A 9 30.68 1.42 -16.40
N ASP A 10 30.43 1.78 -15.14
CA ASP A 10 29.13 1.55 -14.49
C ASP A 10 28.30 2.84 -14.62
N GLU A 11 27.91 3.13 -15.85
CA GLU A 11 26.84 4.08 -16.12
C GLU A 11 25.51 3.42 -15.70
N THR A 12 25.06 3.74 -14.49
CA THR A 12 23.66 3.47 -14.09
C THR A 12 22.74 4.16 -15.12
N PRO A 13 21.90 3.41 -15.84
CA PRO A 13 21.03 4.02 -16.85
C PRO A 13 20.08 5.01 -16.17
N ASN A 14 20.11 6.24 -16.62
CA ASN A 14 19.26 7.33 -16.20
C ASN A 14 17.82 7.10 -16.73
N PHE A 15 17.18 6.05 -16.24
CA PHE A 15 15.88 5.54 -16.71
C PHE A 15 14.70 6.43 -16.29
N PHE A 16 14.91 7.37 -15.36
CA PHE A 16 13.83 8.05 -14.65
C PHE A 16 13.39 9.39 -15.25
N LEU A 17 14.03 9.92 -16.32
CA LEU A 17 13.79 11.28 -16.79
C LEU A 17 13.28 11.44 -18.23
N GLU A 18 13.03 10.38 -18.97
CA GLU A 18 12.29 10.52 -20.23
C GLU A 18 10.77 10.51 -19.96
N LYS A 19 10.24 11.69 -19.70
CA LYS A 19 8.84 12.00 -19.97
C LYS A 19 8.72 12.10 -21.49
N ASP A 20 8.04 11.13 -22.10
CA ASP A 20 7.52 11.29 -23.45
C ASP A 20 6.52 12.45 -23.47
N ASP A 21 7.01 13.64 -23.87
CA ASP A 21 6.18 14.84 -24.12
C ASP A 21 5.42 14.74 -25.47
N ASP A 22 5.23 13.54 -26.02
CA ASP A 22 4.55 13.31 -27.29
C ASP A 22 3.09 12.87 -27.12
N ASN A 23 2.28 13.65 -26.41
CA ASN A 23 0.82 13.53 -26.58
C ASN A 23 0.09 14.85 -26.40
N LYS A 24 0.56 15.91 -27.11
CA LYS A 24 -0.26 17.06 -27.46
C LYS A 24 -0.84 16.87 -28.86
N LYS A 25 -1.78 15.97 -29.04
CA LYS A 25 -2.70 16.04 -30.16
C LYS A 25 -3.92 16.82 -29.74
N ASN A 26 -4.01 18.02 -30.31
CA ASN A 26 -5.18 18.91 -30.34
C ASN A 26 -6.46 18.10 -30.52
N LEU A 27 -7.30 18.11 -29.52
CA LEU A 27 -8.74 17.87 -29.68
C LEU A 27 -9.40 19.24 -29.71
N ASP A 28 -9.52 19.78 -30.93
CA ASP A 28 -10.42 20.89 -31.22
C ASP A 28 -11.86 20.39 -31.01
N PHE A 29 -12.45 20.79 -29.92
CA PHE A 29 -13.89 20.70 -29.71
C PHE A 29 -14.53 21.82 -30.52
N HIS A 30 -15.06 21.48 -31.68
CA HIS A 30 -16.07 22.33 -32.35
C HIS A 30 -17.34 22.28 -31.51
N GLU A 31 -17.66 23.43 -30.93
CA GLU A 31 -18.89 23.76 -30.29
C GLU A 31 -19.92 24.04 -31.39
N GLU A 32 -20.74 23.09 -31.78
CA GLU A 32 -21.95 23.31 -32.55
C GLU A 32 -23.14 23.37 -31.60
N SER A 33 -23.56 24.60 -31.35
CA SER A 33 -24.82 24.96 -30.70
C SER A 33 -25.97 24.79 -31.65
N GLU A 34 -26.71 23.70 -31.59
CA GLU A 34 -28.06 23.67 -32.19
C GLU A 34 -29.11 24.03 -31.13
N VAL A 35 -29.67 25.22 -31.36
CA VAL A 35 -30.87 25.71 -30.69
C VAL A 35 -32.08 25.03 -31.33
N ILE A 36 -32.69 24.08 -30.61
CA ILE A 36 -34.05 23.62 -30.98
C ILE A 36 -35.01 24.20 -29.98
N ASN A 37 -35.74 25.19 -30.50
CA ASN A 37 -36.90 25.81 -29.89
C ASN A 37 -38.15 25.04 -30.33
N SER A 38 -38.84 24.34 -29.44
CA SER A 38 -40.24 23.95 -29.63
C SER A 38 -40.95 23.86 -28.29
N SER A 39 -41.74 24.84 -28.04
CA SER A 39 -42.80 24.93 -27.05
C SER A 39 -43.96 24.01 -27.43
N GLU A 40 -44.36 23.10 -26.54
CA GLU A 40 -45.77 22.73 -26.32
C GLU A 40 -45.94 22.00 -24.97
N PRO A 41 -47.07 22.24 -24.26
CA PRO A 41 -47.26 21.76 -22.90
C PRO A 41 -48.01 20.42 -22.89
N LEU A 42 -47.52 19.42 -22.19
CA LEU A 42 -48.28 18.20 -21.92
C LEU A 42 -48.84 18.23 -20.50
N THR A 43 -50.15 18.07 -20.50
CA THR A 43 -51.15 18.02 -19.45
C THR A 43 -50.87 17.02 -18.33
N ASP A 44 -51.14 17.53 -17.15
CA ASP A 44 -51.58 16.90 -15.89
C ASP A 44 -52.10 15.45 -15.97
N SER A 45 -51.46 14.55 -15.25
CA SER A 45 -52.11 13.35 -14.74
C SER A 45 -51.71 13.10 -13.29
N THR A 46 -52.62 13.48 -12.43
CA THR A 46 -52.83 13.21 -11.04
C THR A 46 -52.30 11.87 -10.53
N ILE A 47 -51.28 11.92 -9.65
CA ILE A 47 -50.96 10.84 -8.72
C ILE A 47 -51.46 11.24 -7.33
N LYS A 48 -52.59 10.64 -6.91
CA LYS A 48 -53.16 10.75 -5.58
C LYS A 48 -52.19 10.11 -4.56
N LYS A 49 -51.57 10.89 -3.71
CA LYS A 49 -50.88 10.43 -2.50
C LYS A 49 -51.94 10.23 -1.40
N ASN A 50 -52.08 9.00 -0.97
CA ASN A 50 -52.86 8.62 0.23
C ASN A 50 -51.99 8.87 1.48
N PRO A 51 -52.43 9.68 2.45
CA PRO A 51 -51.74 9.83 3.71
C PRO A 51 -52.10 8.68 4.63
N LYS A 52 -51.16 7.84 5.02
CA LYS A 52 -51.32 6.88 6.10
C LYS A 52 -51.42 7.64 7.43
N LYS A 53 -52.62 7.61 8.03
CA LYS A 53 -52.91 8.08 9.39
C LYS A 53 -52.13 7.18 10.37
N THR A 54 -51.09 7.68 11.01
CA THR A 54 -50.53 7.12 12.24
C THR A 54 -51.47 7.44 13.40
N ARG A 55 -52.11 6.39 13.96
CA ARG A 55 -52.87 6.49 15.21
C ARG A 55 -51.84 6.56 16.35
N TYR A 56 -51.77 7.69 17.03
CA TYR A 56 -51.14 7.82 18.33
C TYR A 56 -52.07 7.16 19.39
N LEU A 57 -51.53 6.16 20.04
CA LEU A 57 -52.20 5.49 21.17
C LEU A 57 -51.88 6.33 22.44
N HIS A 58 -52.89 7.02 22.97
CA HIS A 58 -52.81 7.66 24.29
C HIS A 58 -52.71 6.58 25.36
N MET A 59 -51.55 6.44 26.00
CA MET A 59 -51.45 5.69 27.26
C MET A 59 -51.63 6.64 28.45
N PRO A 60 -52.43 6.26 29.44
CA PRO A 60 -52.63 7.09 30.61
C PRO A 60 -51.40 7.06 31.53
N SER A 61 -50.95 8.27 31.90
CA SER A 61 -49.83 8.57 32.79
C SER A 61 -50.18 8.31 34.26
N VAL A 62 -50.36 7.07 34.71
CA VAL A 62 -50.45 6.79 36.15
C VAL A 62 -49.86 5.40 36.38
N ALA A 63 -48.59 5.34 36.72
CA ALA A 63 -47.87 4.30 37.48
C ALA A 63 -46.32 4.34 37.23
N LEU A 64 -45.71 5.51 37.16
CA LEU A 64 -44.24 5.63 36.94
C LEU A 64 -43.45 6.05 38.17
N GLY A 65 -44.05 6.14 39.35
CA GLY A 65 -43.37 6.63 40.56
C GLY A 65 -42.67 5.55 41.40
N ALA A 66 -43.11 4.30 41.37
CA ALA A 66 -42.57 3.27 42.28
C ALA A 66 -41.48 2.38 41.64
N GLY A 67 -41.38 2.32 40.34
CA GLY A 67 -40.38 1.50 39.61
C GLY A 67 -38.97 2.09 39.55
N ILE A 68 -38.89 3.40 39.58
CA ILE A 68 -37.59 4.11 39.40
C ILE A 68 -36.72 4.02 40.68
N ALA A 69 -37.32 4.04 41.86
CA ALA A 69 -36.55 3.95 43.11
C ALA A 69 -35.89 2.57 43.31
N ILE A 70 -36.58 1.49 42.91
CA ILE A 70 -36.05 0.13 43.07
C ILE A 70 -34.97 -0.14 42.01
N SER A 71 -35.14 0.38 40.80
CA SER A 71 -34.14 0.25 39.71
C SER A 71 -32.82 0.95 40.02
N CYS A 72 -32.87 2.14 40.67
CA CYS A 72 -31.67 2.85 41.07
C CYS A 72 -30.92 2.15 42.22
N LEU A 73 -31.63 1.49 43.12
CA LEU A 73 -31.01 0.78 44.24
C LEU A 73 -30.32 -0.51 43.79
N VAL A 74 -30.92 -1.27 42.84
CA VAL A 74 -30.29 -2.46 42.25
C VAL A 74 -29.10 -2.08 41.35
N LEU A 75 -29.21 -0.98 40.59
CA LEU A 75 -28.10 -0.50 39.76
C LEU A 75 -26.94 0.02 40.61
N GLY A 76 -27.24 0.68 41.75
CA GLY A 76 -26.23 1.17 42.70
C GLY A 76 -25.45 0.04 43.38
N ILE A 77 -26.13 -1.05 43.75
CA ILE A 77 -25.49 -2.25 44.32
C ILE A 77 -24.68 -3.00 43.28
N PHE A 78 -25.17 -3.05 42.03
CA PHE A 78 -24.43 -3.69 40.93
C PHE A 78 -23.17 -2.91 40.57
N LEU A 79 -23.22 -1.57 40.54
CA LEU A 79 -22.05 -0.72 40.32
C LEU A 79 -21.04 -0.75 41.46
N ALA A 80 -21.51 -0.84 42.73
CA ALA A 80 -20.62 -0.93 43.90
C ALA A 80 -19.85 -2.27 43.96
N ASN A 81 -20.45 -3.36 43.48
CA ASN A 81 -19.75 -4.65 43.34
C ASN A 81 -18.82 -4.73 42.13
N PHE A 82 -19.00 -3.83 41.13
CA PHE A 82 -18.12 -3.76 39.94
C PHE A 82 -16.89 -2.86 40.15
N ILE A 83 -16.92 -1.98 41.16
CA ILE A 83 -15.82 -1.04 41.50
C ILE A 83 -14.87 -1.63 42.56
N GLY A 84 -15.23 -2.78 43.15
CA GLY A 84 -14.49 -3.44 44.22
C GLY A 84 -13.53 -4.56 43.82
N GLU A 85 -13.45 -4.94 42.54
CA GLU A 85 -12.42 -5.86 42.07
C GLU A 85 -11.29 -5.06 41.43
N ASP A 86 -10.11 -5.27 41.96
CA ASP A 86 -8.84 -4.69 41.50
C ASP A 86 -8.72 -4.76 39.97
N ASN A 87 -9.02 -3.65 39.28
CA ASN A 87 -8.75 -3.45 37.85
C ASN A 87 -7.27 -3.29 37.54
N SER A 88 -6.38 -3.91 38.29
CA SER A 88 -4.96 -3.99 37.98
C SER A 88 -4.66 -4.94 36.79
N HIS A 89 -5.63 -5.70 36.29
CA HIS A 89 -5.47 -6.61 35.15
C HIS A 89 -6.07 -6.16 33.82
N LEU A 90 -6.65 -4.95 33.73
CA LEU A 90 -7.25 -4.42 32.48
C LEU A 90 -6.45 -3.29 31.84
N LEU A 91 -5.24 -3.03 32.31
CA LEU A 91 -4.20 -2.45 31.47
C LEU A 91 -3.57 -3.62 30.71
N ALA A 92 -4.31 -4.16 29.73
CA ALA A 92 -3.69 -4.97 28.69
C ALA A 92 -2.51 -4.18 28.18
N GLU A 93 -1.32 -4.69 28.40
CA GLU A 93 -0.03 -4.13 28.02
C GLU A 93 -0.15 -3.59 26.58
N ILE A 94 -0.18 -2.27 26.45
CA ILE A 94 0.20 -1.63 25.20
C ILE A 94 1.61 -2.19 24.98
N PRO A 95 1.90 -2.96 23.92
CA PRO A 95 3.23 -3.49 23.73
C PRO A 95 4.16 -2.30 23.62
N THR A 96 4.91 -2.08 24.69
CA THR A 96 5.96 -1.07 24.74
C THR A 96 6.92 -1.42 23.61
N ILE A 97 7.51 -0.41 22.95
CA ILE A 97 8.51 -0.53 21.87
C ILE A 97 9.58 -1.59 22.21
N THR A 98 9.94 -1.72 23.49
CA THR A 98 10.85 -2.77 24.02
C THR A 98 10.38 -4.22 23.79
N ASN A 99 9.07 -4.49 23.67
CA ASN A 99 8.59 -5.84 23.39
C ASN A 99 8.63 -6.18 21.89
N VAL A 100 8.56 -5.17 21.03
CA VAL A 100 8.74 -5.33 19.58
C VAL A 100 10.22 -5.59 19.27
N GLU A 101 11.13 -4.88 19.93
CA GLU A 101 12.57 -5.14 19.83
C GLU A 101 12.95 -6.54 20.33
N LYS A 102 12.31 -7.07 21.38
CA LYS A 102 12.58 -8.41 21.91
C LYS A 102 12.02 -9.52 21.04
N GLN A 103 10.94 -9.29 20.28
CA GLN A 103 10.42 -10.24 19.28
C GLN A 103 11.22 -10.21 17.98
N LEU A 104 11.83 -9.08 17.62
CA LEU A 104 12.73 -8.95 16.46
C LEU A 104 14.07 -9.65 16.65
N ASN A 105 14.42 -10.03 17.87
CA ASN A 105 15.70 -10.68 18.20
C ASN A 105 15.76 -12.18 17.83
N VAL A 106 14.71 -12.74 17.20
CA VAL A 106 14.71 -14.16 16.81
C VAL A 106 15.31 -14.40 15.43
N ASN A 107 15.35 -13.39 14.52
CA ASN A 107 16.08 -13.43 13.24
C ASN A 107 16.29 -12.03 12.65
N GLY A 108 16.42 -11.01 13.45
CA GLY A 108 16.88 -9.65 13.13
C GLY A 108 16.62 -9.10 11.71
N PRO A 109 17.61 -8.47 11.11
CA PRO A 109 17.53 -7.90 9.76
C PRO A 109 17.18 -8.91 8.65
N ASP A 110 17.46 -10.22 8.86
CA ASP A 110 17.27 -11.25 7.83
C ASP A 110 15.81 -11.39 7.37
N VAL A 111 14.85 -11.35 8.28
CA VAL A 111 13.41 -11.42 7.91
C VAL A 111 12.97 -10.22 7.07
N LEU A 112 13.59 -9.06 7.31
CA LEU A 112 13.27 -7.84 6.57
C LEU A 112 13.82 -7.86 5.15
N VAL A 113 15.03 -8.35 4.94
CA VAL A 113 15.70 -8.31 3.63
C VAL A 113 15.51 -9.58 2.80
N LYS A 114 15.36 -10.74 3.46
CA LYS A 114 15.12 -12.01 2.80
C LYS A 114 13.78 -12.00 2.03
N ASN A 115 13.72 -12.73 0.93
CA ASN A 115 12.54 -12.85 0.08
C ASN A 115 12.04 -11.51 -0.53
N GLY A 116 12.94 -10.54 -0.66
CA GLY A 116 12.62 -9.25 -1.29
C GLY A 116 13.05 -9.16 -2.75
N SER A 117 12.84 -7.99 -3.31
CA SER A 117 13.31 -7.59 -4.64
C SER A 117 14.85 -7.51 -4.70
N PRO A 118 15.43 -7.35 -5.90
CA PRO A 118 16.75 -6.76 -6.00
C PRO A 118 16.78 -5.37 -5.36
N ILE A 119 17.95 -4.96 -4.87
CA ILE A 119 18.14 -3.62 -4.32
C ILE A 119 18.03 -2.57 -5.43
N LEU A 120 17.32 -1.48 -5.13
CA LEU A 120 17.30 -0.26 -5.94
C LEU A 120 18.22 0.77 -5.30
N GLY A 121 19.17 1.27 -6.06
CA GLY A 121 20.22 2.17 -5.58
C GLY A 121 21.52 1.45 -5.26
N SER A 122 22.46 2.18 -4.64
CA SER A 122 23.78 1.64 -4.28
C SER A 122 23.67 0.62 -3.15
N VAL A 123 24.33 -0.53 -3.32
CA VAL A 123 24.44 -1.57 -2.27
C VAL A 123 25.16 -1.06 -1.02
N ASP A 124 26.01 -0.04 -1.18
CA ASP A 124 26.78 0.58 -0.11
C ASP A 124 26.05 1.74 0.58
N ALA A 125 24.80 2.06 0.16
CA ALA A 125 24.01 3.09 0.81
C ALA A 125 23.80 2.76 2.30
N PRO A 126 24.02 3.75 3.22
CA PRO A 126 24.01 3.50 4.66
C PRO A 126 22.62 3.15 5.21
N ILE A 127 21.56 3.59 4.54
CA ILE A 127 20.17 3.30 4.96
C ILE A 127 19.54 2.31 3.99
N THR A 128 18.85 1.30 4.54
CA THR A 128 17.98 0.41 3.76
C THR A 128 16.53 0.72 4.10
N LEU A 129 15.76 1.13 3.10
CA LEU A 129 14.30 1.26 3.20
C LEU A 129 13.65 0.02 2.61
N ILE A 130 12.90 -0.72 3.42
CA ILE A 130 12.14 -1.89 3.02
C ILE A 130 10.67 -1.50 2.94
N GLU A 131 10.06 -1.65 1.76
CA GLU A 131 8.64 -1.44 1.53
C GLU A 131 7.91 -2.78 1.41
N PHE A 132 6.93 -3.02 2.27
CA PHE A 132 5.93 -4.06 2.08
C PHE A 132 4.74 -3.46 1.33
N GLY A 133 4.53 -3.91 0.10
CA GLY A 133 3.56 -3.31 -0.81
C GLY A 133 2.72 -4.32 -1.58
N ASP A 134 1.64 -3.81 -2.19
CA ASP A 134 0.71 -4.54 -3.04
C ASP A 134 0.40 -3.70 -4.28
N TYR A 135 0.54 -4.29 -5.45
CA TYR A 135 0.31 -3.59 -6.73
C TYR A 135 -1.14 -3.18 -6.97
N GLN A 136 -2.09 -3.75 -6.23
CA GLN A 136 -3.51 -3.34 -6.29
C GLN A 136 -3.84 -2.22 -5.27
N CYS A 137 -3.02 -2.06 -4.23
CA CYS A 137 -3.33 -1.18 -3.11
C CYS A 137 -3.32 0.31 -3.52
N THR A 138 -4.44 0.98 -3.31
CA THR A 138 -4.61 2.43 -3.54
C THR A 138 -3.58 3.27 -2.77
N TYR A 139 -3.25 2.89 -1.54
CA TYR A 139 -2.27 3.62 -0.74
C TYR A 139 -0.83 3.41 -1.19
N CYS A 140 -0.49 2.22 -1.75
CA CYS A 140 0.82 1.99 -2.37
C CYS A 140 0.97 2.85 -3.63
N LYS A 141 -0.08 2.92 -4.47
CA LYS A 141 -0.11 3.83 -5.62
C LYS A 141 0.05 5.29 -5.19
N ARG A 142 -0.62 5.71 -4.13
CA ARG A 142 -0.46 7.07 -3.59
C ARG A 142 0.97 7.35 -3.14
N HIS A 143 1.62 6.40 -2.44
CA HIS A 143 3.03 6.51 -2.06
C HIS A 143 3.91 6.65 -3.31
N PHE A 144 3.70 5.79 -4.30
CA PHE A 144 4.44 5.83 -5.56
C PHE A 144 4.35 7.20 -6.23
N ASP A 145 3.15 7.77 -6.36
CA ASP A 145 2.93 9.04 -7.06
C ASP A 145 3.46 10.26 -6.31
N GLN A 146 3.31 10.28 -5.00
CA GLN A 146 3.52 11.50 -4.20
C GLN A 146 4.87 11.53 -3.48
N THR A 147 5.44 10.37 -3.16
CA THR A 147 6.58 10.27 -2.25
C THR A 147 7.79 9.56 -2.89
N HIS A 148 7.56 8.44 -3.58
CA HIS A 148 8.63 7.58 -4.09
C HIS A 148 9.65 8.33 -4.96
N ASN A 149 9.19 9.12 -5.94
CA ASN A 149 10.08 9.86 -6.84
C ASN A 149 10.94 10.90 -6.11
N LEU A 150 10.43 11.50 -5.03
CA LEU A 150 11.21 12.43 -4.21
C LEU A 150 12.26 11.70 -3.38
N ILE A 151 11.96 10.50 -2.88
CA ILE A 151 12.94 9.62 -2.22
C ILE A 151 14.02 9.20 -3.21
N MET A 152 13.62 8.78 -4.42
CA MET A 152 14.56 8.41 -5.47
C MET A 152 15.57 9.54 -5.75
N LYS A 153 15.08 10.71 -6.09
CA LYS A 153 15.90 11.86 -6.48
C LYS A 153 16.83 12.33 -5.35
N ASN A 154 16.32 12.41 -4.11
CA ASN A 154 17.04 13.09 -3.04
C ASN A 154 17.93 12.16 -2.20
N TYR A 155 17.65 10.85 -2.23
CA TYR A 155 18.30 9.89 -1.35
C TYR A 155 18.89 8.67 -2.09
N VAL A 156 18.17 8.09 -3.06
CA VAL A 156 18.66 6.88 -3.75
C VAL A 156 19.73 7.25 -4.77
N GLU A 157 19.47 8.22 -5.66
CA GLU A 157 20.42 8.71 -6.65
C GLU A 157 21.64 9.39 -6.00
N THR A 158 21.53 9.81 -4.75
CA THR A 158 22.63 10.38 -3.96
C THR A 158 23.34 9.36 -3.07
N ASN A 159 23.06 8.06 -3.26
CA ASN A 159 23.67 6.93 -2.54
C ASN A 159 23.50 6.97 -1.01
N LYS A 160 22.44 7.62 -0.51
CA LYS A 160 22.13 7.72 0.92
C LYS A 160 21.18 6.64 1.39
N VAL A 161 20.26 6.22 0.52
CA VAL A 161 19.24 5.20 0.78
C VAL A 161 19.24 4.19 -0.36
N LYS A 162 19.08 2.93 -0.02
CA LYS A 162 18.74 1.85 -0.95
C LYS A 162 17.36 1.32 -0.61
N ILE A 163 16.61 0.91 -1.62
CA ILE A 163 15.23 0.42 -1.46
C ILE A 163 15.16 -1.07 -1.76
N LEU A 164 14.36 -1.78 -0.99
CA LEU A 164 13.98 -3.16 -1.19
C LEU A 164 12.46 -3.26 -1.08
N PHE A 165 11.82 -3.92 -2.06
CA PHE A 165 10.39 -4.16 -2.06
C PHE A 165 10.07 -5.59 -1.66
N LYS A 166 9.05 -5.78 -0.85
CA LYS A 166 8.54 -7.09 -0.42
C LYS A 166 7.04 -7.18 -0.70
N ASP A 167 6.63 -8.25 -1.34
CA ASP A 167 5.22 -8.46 -1.64
C ASP A 167 4.44 -8.77 -0.36
N LEU A 168 3.40 -8.00 -0.11
CA LEU A 168 2.36 -8.31 0.86
C LEU A 168 1.00 -8.24 0.17
N ILE A 169 0.45 -9.40 -0.15
CA ILE A 169 -0.86 -9.49 -0.78
C ILE A 169 -1.93 -9.12 0.25
N ALA A 170 -2.27 -7.84 0.31
CA ALA A 170 -3.22 -7.23 1.24
C ALA A 170 -4.59 -7.04 0.59
N THR A 171 -4.63 -6.77 -0.71
CA THR A 171 -5.86 -6.62 -1.47
C THR A 171 -6.43 -7.98 -1.83
N PRO A 172 -7.70 -8.27 -1.53
CA PRO A 172 -8.33 -9.54 -1.88
C PRO A 172 -8.38 -9.77 -3.39
N GLY A 173 -8.12 -11.01 -3.81
CA GLY A 173 -8.20 -11.40 -5.22
C GLY A 173 -6.91 -12.02 -5.75
N LYS A 174 -6.94 -12.45 -7.01
CA LYS A 174 -5.79 -13.07 -7.67
C LYS A 174 -4.86 -12.03 -8.33
N ASP A 175 -5.36 -10.85 -8.59
CA ASP A 175 -4.68 -9.82 -9.37
C ASP A 175 -3.38 -9.36 -8.69
N SER A 176 -3.40 -9.12 -7.39
CA SER A 176 -2.19 -8.79 -6.62
C SER A 176 -1.11 -9.87 -6.74
N ILE A 177 -1.52 -11.14 -6.68
CA ILE A 177 -0.61 -12.28 -6.84
C ILE A 177 -0.03 -12.32 -8.26
N HIS A 178 -0.86 -12.13 -9.28
CA HIS A 178 -0.42 -12.13 -10.68
C HIS A 178 0.56 -10.99 -10.96
N ALA A 179 0.30 -9.78 -10.43
CA ALA A 179 1.19 -8.64 -10.57
C ALA A 179 2.54 -8.87 -9.89
N ALA A 180 2.54 -9.35 -8.64
CA ALA A 180 3.75 -9.72 -7.92
C ALA A 180 4.54 -10.79 -8.66
N HIS A 181 3.88 -11.85 -9.13
CA HIS A 181 4.51 -12.93 -9.88
C HIS A 181 5.15 -12.42 -11.19
N ALA A 182 4.44 -11.57 -11.94
CA ALA A 182 4.96 -10.98 -13.17
C ALA A 182 6.22 -10.13 -12.91
N THR A 183 6.23 -9.36 -11.81
CA THR A 183 7.38 -8.55 -11.43
C THR A 183 8.60 -9.42 -11.06
N HIS A 184 8.38 -10.55 -10.40
CA HIS A 184 9.46 -11.50 -10.14
C HIS A 184 9.90 -12.26 -11.40
N CYS A 185 9.01 -12.50 -12.37
CA CYS A 185 9.42 -13.01 -13.69
C CYS A 185 10.29 -11.99 -14.44
N ALA A 186 10.02 -10.70 -14.28
CA ALA A 186 10.89 -9.65 -14.81
C ALA A 186 12.25 -9.60 -14.08
N LYS A 187 12.31 -9.94 -12.79
CA LYS A 187 13.56 -10.08 -12.04
C LYS A 187 14.54 -11.05 -12.69
N ASP A 188 14.07 -12.16 -13.25
CA ASP A 188 14.91 -13.17 -13.92
C ASP A 188 15.70 -12.59 -15.10
N GLN A 189 15.22 -11.49 -15.64
CA GLN A 189 15.83 -10.74 -16.76
C GLN A 189 16.47 -9.42 -16.31
N GLY A 190 16.66 -9.21 -15.00
CA GLY A 190 17.22 -7.98 -14.45
C GLY A 190 16.28 -6.78 -14.53
N MET A 191 15.00 -7.00 -14.81
CA MET A 191 14.02 -5.93 -15.08
C MET A 191 12.97 -5.75 -14.00
N PHE A 192 13.22 -6.22 -12.76
CA PHE A 192 12.28 -6.09 -11.64
C PHE A 192 11.74 -4.66 -11.50
N TRP A 193 12.63 -3.69 -11.33
CA TRP A 193 12.24 -2.30 -11.09
C TRP A 193 11.59 -1.64 -12.29
N LYS A 194 12.03 -1.95 -13.52
CA LYS A 194 11.36 -1.47 -14.73
C LYS A 194 9.91 -1.94 -14.78
N TYR A 195 9.68 -3.22 -14.46
CA TYR A 195 8.34 -3.79 -14.45
C TYR A 195 7.49 -3.26 -13.28
N HIS A 196 8.09 -3.08 -12.10
CA HIS A 196 7.47 -2.43 -10.95
C HIS A 196 6.93 -1.04 -11.30
N TYR A 197 7.76 -0.19 -11.94
CA TYR A 197 7.33 1.12 -12.41
C TYR A 197 6.24 1.03 -13.48
N MET A 198 6.32 0.04 -14.37
CA MET A 198 5.32 -0.18 -15.40
C MET A 198 3.95 -0.47 -14.79
N LEU A 199 3.88 -1.30 -13.76
CA LEU A 199 2.62 -1.60 -13.07
C LEU A 199 2.02 -0.36 -12.41
N TYR A 200 2.80 0.38 -11.62
CA TYR A 200 2.27 1.57 -10.96
C TYR A 200 1.93 2.70 -11.92
N ASN A 201 2.68 2.89 -13.00
CA ASN A 201 2.38 3.92 -14.00
C ASN A 201 1.13 3.60 -14.85
N ASN A 202 0.72 2.34 -14.93
CA ASN A 202 -0.48 1.91 -15.64
C ASN A 202 -1.59 1.42 -14.67
N TRP A 203 -1.57 1.87 -13.44
CA TRP A 203 -2.55 1.48 -12.41
C TRP A 203 -3.92 2.09 -12.70
N GLU A 204 -4.97 1.27 -12.77
CA GLU A 204 -6.32 1.67 -13.15
C GLU A 204 -7.35 1.50 -12.02
N GLY A 205 -6.89 1.29 -10.79
CA GLY A 205 -7.77 1.14 -9.64
C GLY A 205 -7.72 -0.22 -8.98
N GLU A 206 -8.04 -0.24 -7.70
CA GLU A 206 -8.10 -1.46 -6.90
C GLU A 206 -9.27 -2.34 -7.33
N ASN A 207 -9.01 -3.60 -7.66
CA ASN A 207 -10.01 -4.60 -8.08
C ASN A 207 -10.86 -4.21 -9.31
N THR A 208 -10.33 -3.38 -10.21
CA THR A 208 -11.02 -2.99 -11.45
C THR A 208 -10.82 -3.98 -12.59
N GLY A 209 -10.00 -5.02 -12.39
CA GLY A 209 -9.72 -6.05 -13.40
C GLY A 209 -8.68 -5.63 -14.45
N TRP A 210 -7.88 -4.59 -14.21
CA TRP A 210 -6.83 -4.14 -15.13
C TRP A 210 -5.63 -5.10 -15.19
N ILE A 211 -5.38 -5.89 -14.15
CA ILE A 211 -4.34 -6.91 -14.12
C ILE A 211 -4.85 -8.16 -14.80
N THR A 212 -4.71 -8.20 -16.11
CA THR A 212 -5.00 -9.36 -16.97
C THR A 212 -3.70 -9.91 -17.52
N THR A 213 -3.71 -11.18 -17.95
CA THR A 213 -2.56 -11.78 -18.65
C THR A 213 -2.14 -10.94 -19.85
N ASP A 214 -3.11 -10.41 -20.61
CA ASP A 214 -2.84 -9.58 -21.79
C ASP A 214 -2.15 -8.28 -21.43
N ASN A 215 -2.59 -7.60 -20.37
CA ASN A 215 -1.97 -6.35 -19.91
C ASN A 215 -0.57 -6.62 -19.34
N LEU A 216 -0.40 -7.68 -18.53
CA LEU A 216 0.91 -8.06 -18.02
C LEU A 216 1.90 -8.38 -19.16
N ASN A 217 1.45 -9.07 -20.20
CA ASN A 217 2.27 -9.34 -21.39
C ASN A 217 2.61 -8.05 -22.16
N LYS A 218 1.64 -7.12 -22.33
CA LYS A 218 1.89 -5.82 -22.96
C LYS A 218 2.92 -5.01 -22.18
N PHE A 219 2.87 -5.03 -20.87
CA PHE A 219 3.84 -4.33 -20.01
C PHE A 219 5.24 -4.93 -20.18
N ALA A 220 5.36 -6.27 -20.23
CA ALA A 220 6.62 -6.95 -20.47
C ALA A 220 7.20 -6.61 -21.85
N GLN A 221 6.36 -6.61 -22.89
CA GLN A 221 6.77 -6.21 -24.25
C GLN A 221 7.25 -4.76 -24.32
N LYS A 222 6.56 -3.85 -23.61
CA LYS A 222 6.86 -2.41 -23.64
C LYS A 222 8.23 -2.06 -23.05
N ILE A 223 8.79 -2.94 -22.23
CA ILE A 223 10.13 -2.80 -21.66
C ILE A 223 11.14 -3.78 -22.28
N ASP A 224 10.85 -4.31 -23.47
CA ASP A 224 11.72 -5.16 -24.27
C ASP A 224 12.16 -6.46 -23.60
N MET A 225 11.27 -7.10 -22.81
CA MET A 225 11.57 -8.39 -22.21
C MET A 225 11.56 -9.53 -23.23
N ASN A 226 12.34 -10.57 -22.96
CA ASN A 226 12.22 -11.86 -23.65
C ASN A 226 10.88 -12.51 -23.28
N MET A 227 9.91 -12.45 -24.18
CA MET A 227 8.56 -12.92 -23.96
C MET A 227 8.44 -14.43 -23.79
N ASN A 228 9.37 -15.23 -24.39
CA ASN A 228 9.38 -16.66 -24.20
C ASN A 228 9.74 -17.04 -22.75
N GLU A 229 10.75 -16.39 -22.21
CA GLU A 229 11.18 -16.59 -20.82
C GLU A 229 10.13 -16.07 -19.84
N PHE A 230 9.56 -14.88 -20.11
CA PHE A 230 8.51 -14.30 -19.28
C PHE A 230 7.27 -15.19 -19.22
N SER A 231 6.76 -15.62 -20.39
CA SER A 231 5.58 -16.47 -20.47
C SER A 231 5.81 -17.83 -19.81
N LYS A 232 7.01 -18.41 -19.98
CA LYS A 232 7.37 -19.65 -19.32
C LYS A 232 7.39 -19.51 -17.80
N CYS A 233 8.03 -18.44 -17.28
CA CYS A 233 8.05 -18.15 -15.85
C CYS A 233 6.63 -17.99 -15.28
N MET A 234 5.76 -17.26 -15.98
CA MET A 234 4.37 -17.06 -15.57
C MET A 234 3.59 -18.38 -15.53
N SER A 235 3.76 -19.25 -16.54
CA SER A 235 3.07 -20.55 -16.60
C SER A 235 3.56 -21.55 -15.55
N ASP A 236 4.84 -21.51 -15.22
CA ASP A 236 5.48 -22.42 -14.25
C ASP A 236 5.20 -22.01 -12.78
N ASN A 237 4.57 -20.86 -12.54
CA ASN A 237 4.35 -20.30 -11.20
C ASN A 237 5.64 -20.19 -10.37
N LYS A 238 6.76 -19.90 -11.01
CA LYS A 238 8.11 -20.00 -10.48
C LYS A 238 8.32 -19.30 -9.14
N TRP A 239 7.71 -18.13 -8.96
CA TRP A 239 7.96 -17.26 -7.79
C TRP A 239 6.88 -17.31 -6.71
N MET A 240 5.90 -18.22 -6.80
CA MET A 240 4.80 -18.30 -5.85
C MET A 240 5.24 -18.60 -4.41
N GLU A 241 6.28 -19.43 -4.25
CA GLU A 241 6.85 -19.72 -2.93
C GLU A 241 7.48 -18.49 -2.29
N LEU A 242 8.20 -17.66 -3.07
CA LEU A 242 8.82 -16.43 -2.60
C LEU A 242 7.75 -15.41 -2.17
N ILE A 243 6.70 -15.22 -2.96
CA ILE A 243 5.58 -14.31 -2.63
C ILE A 243 4.90 -14.76 -1.33
N THR A 244 4.69 -16.07 -1.18
CA THR A 244 4.12 -16.64 0.03
C THR A 244 5.05 -16.44 1.23
N ALA A 245 6.36 -16.64 1.05
CA ALA A 245 7.35 -16.42 2.09
C ALA A 245 7.40 -14.95 2.53
N SER A 246 7.35 -13.99 1.58
CA SER A 246 7.28 -12.56 1.87
C SER A 246 6.04 -12.19 2.71
N LYS A 247 4.88 -12.78 2.39
CA LYS A 247 3.66 -12.63 3.20
C LYS A 247 3.83 -13.19 4.62
N ASN A 248 4.49 -14.33 4.75
CA ASN A 248 4.76 -14.93 6.08
C ASN A 248 5.72 -14.08 6.90
N ASP A 249 6.73 -13.47 6.25
CA ASP A 249 7.63 -12.51 6.89
C ASP A 249 6.82 -11.30 7.43
N ALA A 250 5.90 -10.75 6.62
CA ALA A 250 5.02 -9.66 7.03
C ALA A 250 4.16 -10.04 8.25
N ASN A 251 3.59 -11.25 8.26
CA ASN A 251 2.80 -11.74 9.40
C ASN A 251 3.66 -11.84 10.67
N THR A 252 4.89 -12.35 10.55
CA THR A 252 5.84 -12.45 11.66
C THR A 252 6.21 -11.09 12.24
N LEU A 253 6.28 -10.06 11.39
CA LEU A 253 6.56 -8.66 11.77
C LEU A 253 5.31 -7.90 12.24
N GLY A 254 4.15 -8.56 12.34
CA GLY A 254 2.90 -7.92 12.73
C GLY A 254 2.42 -6.85 11.75
N ILE A 255 2.71 -7.02 10.46
CA ILE A 255 2.26 -6.09 9.41
C ILE A 255 0.85 -6.49 8.97
N THR A 256 -0.09 -5.56 9.06
CA THR A 256 -1.51 -5.80 8.77
C THR A 256 -2.03 -5.04 7.55
N GLY A 257 -1.20 -4.22 6.90
CA GLY A 257 -1.61 -3.42 5.74
C GLY A 257 -0.46 -2.84 4.94
N THR A 258 -0.77 -2.35 3.76
CA THR A 258 0.17 -1.78 2.79
C THR A 258 -0.15 -0.31 2.47
N PRO A 259 0.86 0.50 2.17
CA PRO A 259 2.27 0.17 2.33
C PRO A 259 2.68 0.17 3.81
N SER A 260 3.65 -0.64 4.18
CA SER A 260 4.33 -0.57 5.47
C SER A 260 5.83 -0.56 5.23
N PHE A 261 6.54 0.29 5.95
CA PHE A 261 7.98 0.44 5.73
C PHE A 261 8.76 0.10 6.98
N PHE A 262 9.95 -0.46 6.76
CA PHE A 262 11.00 -0.56 7.76
C PHE A 262 12.25 0.11 7.23
N LEU A 263 12.90 0.83 8.11
CA LEU A 263 14.20 1.42 7.86
C LEU A 263 15.24 0.69 8.70
N ILE A 264 16.35 0.30 8.08
CA ILE A 264 17.56 -0.15 8.76
C ILE A 264 18.59 0.96 8.58
N GLY A 265 18.98 1.59 9.67
CA GLY A 265 19.97 2.67 9.69
C GLY A 265 21.43 2.17 9.67
N PRO A 266 22.40 3.09 9.65
CA PRO A 266 23.82 2.76 9.55
C PRO A 266 24.35 1.89 10.70
N GLU A 267 23.81 2.03 11.90
CA GLU A 267 24.19 1.27 13.10
C GLU A 267 23.25 0.06 13.34
N ASN A 268 22.52 -0.38 12.31
CA ASN A 268 21.49 -1.42 12.34
C ASN A 268 20.27 -1.09 13.24
N GLU A 269 20.08 0.17 13.57
CA GLU A 269 18.87 0.61 14.23
C GLU A 269 17.65 0.45 13.29
N LEU A 270 16.54 0.03 13.87
CA LEU A 270 15.34 -0.32 13.14
C LEU A 270 14.23 0.69 13.44
N GLU A 271 13.63 1.25 12.40
CA GLU A 271 12.47 2.12 12.52
C GLU A 271 11.33 1.67 11.61
N LYS A 272 10.09 1.73 12.10
CA LYS A 272 8.89 1.33 11.35
C LYS A 272 8.08 2.57 10.98
N ILE A 273 7.72 2.69 9.69
CA ILE A 273 6.88 3.76 9.16
C ILE A 273 5.58 3.14 8.64
N HIS A 274 4.45 3.60 9.14
CA HIS A 274 3.14 3.06 8.81
C HIS A 274 2.45 3.84 7.69
N GLY A 275 2.04 3.15 6.65
CA GLY A 275 1.20 3.70 5.59
C GLY A 275 1.93 4.66 4.65
N ALA A 276 1.20 5.18 3.66
CA ALA A 276 1.69 6.14 2.68
C ALA A 276 1.83 7.53 3.30
N GLN A 277 2.88 7.71 4.11
CA GLN A 277 3.21 8.99 4.71
C GLN A 277 3.68 10.02 3.66
N PRO A 278 3.51 11.32 3.90
CA PRO A 278 4.11 12.37 3.08
C PRO A 278 5.63 12.27 3.04
N TYR A 279 6.23 12.79 1.97
CA TYR A 279 7.68 12.80 1.78
C TYR A 279 8.46 13.41 2.96
N ASP A 280 7.94 14.48 3.58
CA ASP A 280 8.62 15.17 4.68
C ASP A 280 8.85 14.26 5.90
N VAL A 281 7.96 13.29 6.15
CA VAL A 281 8.14 12.28 7.21
C VAL A 281 9.35 11.39 6.91
N PHE A 282 9.45 10.87 5.68
CA PHE A 282 10.61 10.07 5.25
C PHE A 282 11.90 10.89 5.30
N LYS A 283 11.84 12.13 4.84
CA LYS A 283 12.97 13.06 4.86
C LYS A 283 13.49 13.27 6.29
N GLU A 284 12.62 13.57 7.24
CA GLU A 284 13.00 13.79 8.64
C GLU A 284 13.69 12.54 9.23
N ILE A 285 13.12 11.36 8.99
CA ILE A 285 13.67 10.09 9.44
C ILE A 285 15.04 9.82 8.80
N PHE A 286 15.16 9.89 7.47
CA PHE A 286 16.44 9.68 6.79
C PHE A 286 17.51 10.65 7.26
N ASP A 287 17.18 11.94 7.34
CA ASP A 287 18.13 12.97 7.79
C ASP A 287 18.57 12.76 9.24
N SER A 288 17.71 12.21 10.10
CA SER A 288 18.06 11.90 11.48
C SER A 288 19.07 10.75 11.59
N HIS A 289 18.93 9.71 10.76
CA HIS A 289 19.84 8.57 10.70
C HIS A 289 21.17 8.88 10.02
N LEU A 290 21.18 9.79 9.04
CA LEU A 290 22.38 10.21 8.34
C LEU A 290 23.28 11.19 9.12
N LYS A 291 22.77 11.78 10.21
CA LYS A 291 23.53 12.70 11.08
C LYS A 291 24.31 11.99 12.20
N LYS A 292 24.04 10.73 12.42
CA LYS A 292 24.72 9.89 13.40
C LYS A 292 26.07 9.43 12.88
#